data_867350cc53f9bfa644d11d564b7a7a5e
#
_entry.id   867350cc53f9bfa644d11d564b7a7a5e
#
_cell.length_a   1.000
_cell.length_b   1.000
_cell.length_c   1.000
_cell.angle_alpha   90.00
_cell.angle_beta   90.00
_cell.angle_gamma   90.00
#
_symmetry.space_group_name_H-M   'P 1'
#
loop_
_entity.id
_entity.type
_entity.pdbx_description
1 polymer ?
#
loop_
_entity_poly.entity_id
_entity_poly.type
_entity_poly.pdbx_seq_one_letter_code
_entity_poly.pdbx_strand_id
1 'polypeptide(L)'
;VAPLLAGVAPSLLGPGANVLRISLHPQGLAPRLRNFRDWRRHVLARLARQIDAVPDPALVALLDELQGYPVPPHARPPTPSPDLYGGLAVPLELAAGDGDRLLRFISTTTVFGTALDIGLSELAIESFFPADAETARALAELARSARTVAGSSWPHPGSGGST
;
A
#
# COMPACT_ATOMS: atom_id res chain seq x y z
N VAL A 1 -1.79 -6.98 7.95
CA VAL A 1 -0.98 -6.37 6.86
C VAL A 1 -0.16 -7.45 6.13
N ALA A 2 0.47 -8.41 6.86
CA ALA A 2 1.33 -9.43 6.25
C ALA A 2 0.72 -10.19 5.05
N PRO A 3 -0.56 -10.66 5.07
CA PRO A 3 -1.14 -11.35 3.92
C PRO A 3 -1.29 -10.48 2.67
N LEU A 4 -1.45 -9.16 2.83
CA LEU A 4 -1.56 -8.23 1.69
C LEU A 4 -0.21 -8.01 1.01
N LEU A 5 0.89 -8.15 1.75
CA LEU A 5 2.26 -8.00 1.28
C LEU A 5 2.89 -9.34 0.83
N ALA A 6 2.12 -10.42 0.80
CA ALA A 6 2.59 -11.69 0.30
C ALA A 6 3.11 -11.55 -1.15
N GLY A 7 4.31 -12.08 -1.41
CA GLY A 7 4.97 -11.99 -2.71
C GLY A 7 5.74 -10.69 -2.98
N VAL A 8 5.71 -9.71 -2.06
CA VAL A 8 6.57 -8.53 -2.14
C VAL A 8 8.00 -8.92 -1.77
N ALA A 9 8.98 -8.45 -2.53
CA ALA A 9 10.38 -8.74 -2.26
C ALA A 9 10.80 -8.24 -0.86
N PRO A 10 11.51 -9.04 -0.06
CA PRO A 10 11.94 -8.66 1.28
C PRO A 10 12.76 -7.36 1.32
N SER A 11 13.53 -7.08 0.27
CA SER A 11 14.32 -5.85 0.12
C SER A 11 13.47 -4.57 0.13
N LEU A 12 12.20 -4.66 -0.24
CA LEU A 12 11.25 -3.53 -0.23
C LEU A 12 10.59 -3.33 1.13
N LEU A 13 10.70 -4.30 2.04
CA LEU A 13 10.03 -4.33 3.34
C LEU A 13 10.97 -4.05 4.51
N GLY A 14 12.25 -3.79 4.24
CA GLY A 14 13.29 -3.53 5.24
C GLY A 14 13.18 -2.14 5.89
N PRO A 15 14.16 -1.78 6.72
CA PRO A 15 14.28 -0.43 7.27
C PRO A 15 14.29 0.62 6.14
N GLY A 16 13.49 1.68 6.28
CA GLY A 16 13.30 2.68 5.24
C GLY A 16 12.34 2.26 4.12
N ALA A 17 11.51 1.23 4.35
CA ALA A 17 10.47 0.83 3.41
C ALA A 17 9.59 2.03 3.00
N ASN A 18 9.39 2.17 1.70
CA ASN A 18 8.60 3.26 1.13
C ASN A 18 7.36 2.70 0.45
N VAL A 19 6.18 3.13 0.89
CA VAL A 19 4.88 2.60 0.41
C VAL A 19 4.66 2.86 -1.08
N LEU A 20 5.19 3.96 -1.63
CA LEU A 20 5.06 4.29 -3.05
C LEU A 20 5.92 3.33 -3.90
N ARG A 21 7.16 3.03 -3.43
CA ARG A 21 7.98 1.98 -4.04
C ARG A 21 7.28 0.63 -3.98
N ILE A 22 6.83 0.21 -2.80
CA ILE A 22 6.13 -1.08 -2.63
C ILE A 22 4.95 -1.19 -3.59
N SER A 23 4.18 -0.11 -3.77
CA SER A 23 2.99 -0.14 -4.63
C SER A 23 3.31 -0.24 -6.13
N LEU A 24 4.37 0.43 -6.61
CA LEU A 24 4.66 0.56 -8.05
C LEU A 24 5.80 -0.32 -8.54
N HIS A 25 6.63 -0.89 -7.65
CA HIS A 25 7.78 -1.69 -8.02
C HIS A 25 7.36 -3.03 -8.66
N PRO A 26 8.06 -3.52 -9.71
CA PRO A 26 7.74 -4.81 -10.34
C PRO A 26 7.85 -6.03 -9.41
N GLN A 27 8.68 -5.96 -8.37
CA GLN A 27 8.77 -6.96 -7.31
C GLN A 27 7.95 -6.58 -6.05
N GLY A 28 7.13 -5.55 -6.14
CA GLY A 28 6.20 -5.11 -5.12
C GLY A 28 4.76 -5.54 -5.43
N LEU A 29 3.82 -4.62 -5.27
CA LEU A 29 2.40 -4.87 -5.54
C LEU A 29 2.00 -4.67 -7.00
N ALA A 30 2.85 -4.04 -7.83
CA ALA A 30 2.53 -3.71 -9.23
C ALA A 30 1.97 -4.90 -10.03
N PRO A 31 2.50 -6.15 -9.93
CA PRO A 31 1.95 -7.29 -10.65
C PRO A 31 0.52 -7.68 -10.23
N ARG A 32 0.09 -7.25 -9.05
CA ARG A 32 -1.22 -7.55 -8.48
C ARG A 32 -2.22 -6.40 -8.61
N LEU A 33 -1.77 -5.22 -9.08
CA LEU A 33 -2.63 -4.05 -9.26
C LEU A 33 -3.40 -4.16 -10.58
N ARG A 34 -4.73 -4.29 -10.49
CA ARG A 34 -5.61 -4.37 -11.67
C ARG A 34 -5.74 -3.04 -12.40
N ASN A 35 -5.77 -1.94 -11.65
CA ASN A 35 -5.82 -0.57 -12.18
C ASN A 35 -4.46 0.14 -12.08
N PHE A 36 -3.37 -0.56 -12.30
CA PHE A 36 -1.99 -0.06 -12.14
C PHE A 36 -1.77 1.31 -12.81
N ARG A 37 -2.26 1.51 -14.04
CA ARG A 37 -2.05 2.76 -14.80
C ARG A 37 -2.73 3.96 -14.14
N ASP A 38 -3.95 3.78 -13.62
CA ASP A 38 -4.70 4.83 -12.93
C ASP A 38 -4.07 5.13 -11.56
N TRP A 39 -3.72 4.09 -10.82
CA TRP A 39 -3.02 4.21 -9.54
C TRP A 39 -1.68 4.92 -9.69
N ARG A 40 -0.84 4.48 -10.64
CA ARG A 40 0.45 5.11 -10.94
C ARG A 40 0.29 6.60 -11.27
N ARG A 41 -0.62 6.96 -12.17
CA ARG A 41 -0.91 8.35 -12.52
C ARG A 41 -1.28 9.17 -11.29
N HIS A 42 -2.15 8.64 -10.43
CA HIS A 42 -2.56 9.29 -9.19
C HIS A 42 -1.38 9.53 -8.24
N VAL A 43 -0.59 8.49 -7.99
CA VAL A 43 0.59 8.56 -7.10
C VAL A 43 1.62 9.57 -7.61
N LEU A 44 1.98 9.50 -8.90
CA LEU A 44 2.96 10.42 -9.50
C LEU A 44 2.48 11.88 -9.48
N ALA A 45 1.20 12.11 -9.79
CA ALA A 45 0.62 13.46 -9.74
C ALA A 45 0.58 14.02 -8.31
N ARG A 46 0.32 13.17 -7.30
CA ARG A 46 0.35 13.57 -5.90
C ARG A 46 1.76 13.93 -5.45
N LEU A 47 2.76 13.11 -5.81
CA LEU A 47 4.16 13.36 -5.49
C LEU A 47 4.69 14.62 -6.17
N ALA A 48 4.34 14.85 -7.44
CA ALA A 48 4.71 16.07 -8.15
C ALA A 48 4.16 17.33 -7.45
N ARG A 49 2.87 17.33 -7.06
CA ARG A 49 2.28 18.44 -6.29
C ARG A 49 2.98 18.69 -4.95
N GLN A 50 3.46 17.62 -4.29
CA GLN A 50 4.21 17.76 -3.04
C GLN A 50 5.56 18.43 -3.30
N ILE A 51 6.26 18.05 -4.37
CA ILE A 51 7.53 18.67 -4.79
C ILE A 51 7.33 20.15 -5.15
N ASP A 52 6.25 20.48 -5.85
CA ASP A 52 5.89 21.86 -6.20
C ASP A 52 5.66 22.73 -4.94
N ALA A 53 5.05 22.15 -3.90
CA ALA A 53 4.78 22.85 -2.65
C ALA A 53 6.01 22.99 -1.76
N VAL A 54 6.83 21.94 -1.67
CA VAL A 54 8.05 21.89 -0.86
C VAL A 54 9.12 21.13 -1.65
N PRO A 55 10.00 21.85 -2.37
CA PRO A 55 11.05 21.22 -3.15
C PRO A 55 12.04 20.44 -2.26
N ASP A 56 12.18 19.15 -2.54
CA ASP A 56 13.12 18.25 -1.86
C ASP A 56 13.80 17.36 -2.91
N PRO A 57 15.15 17.39 -3.02
CA PRO A 57 15.89 16.55 -3.96
C PRO A 57 15.60 15.04 -3.80
N ALA A 58 15.34 14.57 -2.58
CA ALA A 58 15.00 13.15 -2.35
C ALA A 58 13.63 12.78 -2.94
N LEU A 59 12.64 13.69 -2.88
CA LEU A 59 11.34 13.48 -3.53
C LEU A 59 11.44 13.54 -5.05
N VAL A 60 12.29 14.41 -5.60
CA VAL A 60 12.56 14.49 -7.05
C VAL A 60 13.17 13.17 -7.52
N ALA A 61 14.21 12.68 -6.84
CA ALA A 61 14.84 11.39 -7.16
C ALA A 61 13.85 10.22 -7.06
N LEU A 62 12.98 10.25 -6.06
CA LEU A 62 11.91 9.24 -5.92
C LEU A 62 10.92 9.31 -7.09
N LEU A 63 10.51 10.51 -7.52
CA LEU A 63 9.61 10.68 -8.65
C LEU A 63 10.21 10.09 -9.93
N ASP A 64 11.48 10.40 -10.22
CA ASP A 64 12.21 9.88 -11.38
C ASP A 64 12.32 8.35 -11.34
N GLU A 65 12.64 7.79 -10.17
CA GLU A 65 12.69 6.34 -9.94
C GLU A 65 11.33 5.68 -10.26
N LEU A 66 10.24 6.19 -9.68
CA LEU A 66 8.90 5.64 -9.86
C LEU A 66 8.39 5.77 -11.30
N GLN A 67 8.80 6.81 -12.01
CA GLN A 67 8.52 6.98 -13.43
C GLN A 67 9.26 5.96 -14.31
N GLY A 68 10.42 5.51 -13.87
CA GLY A 68 11.22 4.48 -14.56
C GLY A 68 10.67 3.06 -14.44
N TYR A 69 9.74 2.78 -13.52
CA TYR A 69 9.24 1.42 -13.35
C TYR A 69 8.40 0.93 -14.54
N PRO A 70 8.58 -0.33 -14.97
CA PRO A 70 7.83 -0.89 -16.08
C PRO A 70 6.36 -1.04 -15.75
N VAL A 71 5.52 -0.87 -16.76
CA VAL A 71 4.08 -1.15 -16.67
C VAL A 71 3.86 -2.66 -16.77
N PRO A 72 3.16 -3.30 -15.83
CA PRO A 72 2.84 -4.72 -15.92
C PRO A 72 2.08 -5.05 -17.22
N PRO A 73 2.38 -6.16 -17.92
CA PRO A 73 1.78 -6.47 -19.23
C PRO A 73 0.26 -6.68 -19.18
N HIS A 74 -0.27 -7.09 -18.01
CA HIS A 74 -1.71 -7.29 -17.79
C HIS A 74 -2.42 -6.04 -17.22
N ALA A 75 -1.72 -4.91 -17.08
CA ALA A 75 -2.33 -3.68 -16.58
C ALA A 75 -3.40 -3.18 -17.53
N ARG A 76 -4.62 -3.01 -17.02
CA ARG A 76 -5.75 -2.46 -17.81
C ARG A 76 -5.40 -1.10 -18.41
N PRO A 77 -5.96 -0.75 -19.57
CA PRO A 77 -5.91 0.62 -20.09
C PRO A 77 -6.39 1.62 -19.01
N PRO A 78 -5.87 2.85 -19.03
CA PRO A 78 -6.35 3.87 -18.09
C PRO A 78 -7.84 4.16 -18.32
N THR A 79 -8.57 4.38 -17.25
CA THR A 79 -9.96 4.78 -17.33
C THR A 79 -10.06 6.21 -17.86
N PRO A 80 -10.93 6.50 -18.86
CA PRO A 80 -11.05 7.82 -19.46
C PRO A 80 -11.45 8.93 -18.47
N SER A 81 -12.18 8.57 -17.40
CA SER A 81 -12.52 9.49 -16.30
C SER A 81 -12.24 8.79 -14.97
N PRO A 82 -11.24 9.24 -14.21
CA PRO A 82 -10.99 8.74 -12.87
C PRO A 82 -11.95 9.31 -11.82
N ASP A 83 -12.98 10.06 -12.23
CA ASP A 83 -13.83 10.87 -11.36
C ASP A 83 -14.95 10.11 -10.64
N LEU A 84 -14.76 8.84 -10.33
CA LEU A 84 -15.68 8.11 -9.44
C LEU A 84 -15.84 8.78 -8.05
N TYR A 85 -14.92 9.68 -7.69
CA TYR A 85 -14.92 10.41 -6.42
C TYR A 85 -14.56 11.89 -6.62
N GLY A 86 -14.96 12.51 -7.72
CA GLY A 86 -14.70 13.93 -7.97
C GLY A 86 -13.22 14.31 -8.06
N GLY A 87 -12.35 13.40 -8.55
CA GLY A 87 -10.91 13.62 -8.63
C GLY A 87 -10.16 13.53 -7.30
N LEU A 88 -10.86 13.30 -6.18
CA LEU A 88 -10.29 13.30 -4.83
C LEU A 88 -9.56 12.00 -4.48
N ALA A 89 -9.98 10.86 -5.03
CA ALA A 89 -9.34 9.58 -4.74
C ALA A 89 -9.44 8.61 -5.92
N VAL A 90 -8.35 7.90 -6.18
CA VAL A 90 -8.32 6.72 -7.06
C VAL A 90 -8.24 5.50 -6.16
N PRO A 91 -9.20 4.56 -6.19
CA PRO A 91 -9.10 3.35 -5.40
C PRO A 91 -7.90 2.51 -5.85
N LEU A 92 -7.20 1.91 -4.89
CA LEU A 92 -6.20 0.89 -5.14
C LEU A 92 -6.93 -0.44 -5.34
N GLU A 93 -6.84 -1.05 -6.52
CA GLU A 93 -7.45 -2.34 -6.83
C GLU A 93 -6.41 -3.46 -6.81
N LEU A 94 -6.38 -4.25 -5.73
CA LEU A 94 -5.40 -5.29 -5.48
C LEU A 94 -6.00 -6.68 -5.64
N ALA A 95 -5.42 -7.50 -6.52
CA ALA A 95 -5.74 -8.92 -6.59
C ALA A 95 -5.18 -9.66 -5.37
N ALA A 96 -6.00 -10.47 -4.71
CA ALA A 96 -5.65 -11.28 -3.55
C ALA A 96 -5.73 -12.77 -3.86
N GLY A 97 -4.92 -13.58 -3.15
CA GLY A 97 -4.83 -15.01 -3.35
C GLY A 97 -4.29 -15.35 -4.74
N ASP A 98 -4.95 -16.25 -5.42
CA ASP A 98 -4.70 -16.69 -6.80
C ASP A 98 -5.17 -15.70 -7.88
N GLY A 99 -5.66 -14.53 -7.48
CA GLY A 99 -6.06 -13.45 -8.37
C GLY A 99 -7.56 -13.35 -8.63
N ASP A 100 -8.38 -14.26 -8.10
CA ASP A 100 -9.84 -14.27 -8.29
C ASP A 100 -10.56 -13.24 -7.41
N ARG A 101 -9.98 -12.90 -6.26
CA ARG A 101 -10.54 -11.90 -5.35
C ARG A 101 -9.91 -10.53 -5.59
N LEU A 102 -10.75 -9.52 -5.77
CA LEU A 102 -10.32 -8.13 -5.92
C LEU A 102 -10.61 -7.35 -4.64
N LEU A 103 -9.57 -6.79 -4.04
CA LEU A 103 -9.68 -5.90 -2.89
C LEU A 103 -9.55 -4.45 -3.36
N ARG A 104 -10.49 -3.60 -2.95
CA ARG A 104 -10.53 -2.18 -3.28
C ARG A 104 -10.30 -1.34 -2.04
N PHE A 105 -9.35 -0.42 -2.11
CA PHE A 105 -8.98 0.46 -1.01
C PHE A 105 -9.04 1.92 -1.42
N ILE A 106 -9.53 2.76 -0.53
CA ILE A 106 -9.34 4.21 -0.59
C ILE A 106 -8.17 4.55 0.31
N SER A 107 -7.18 5.28 -0.20
CA SER A 107 -6.08 5.78 0.61
C SER A 107 -6.36 7.21 1.08
N THR A 108 -5.99 7.50 2.32
CA THR A 108 -5.94 8.85 2.87
C THR A 108 -4.55 9.11 3.41
N THR A 109 -4.05 10.32 3.22
CA THR A 109 -2.79 10.77 3.81
C THR A 109 -3.08 11.80 4.88
N THR A 110 -2.68 11.52 6.10
CA THR A 110 -2.73 12.49 7.21
C THR A 110 -1.32 13.01 7.42
N VAL A 111 -1.15 14.33 7.29
CA VAL A 111 0.11 15.01 7.59
C VAL A 111 -0.03 15.65 8.96
N PHE A 112 0.90 15.35 9.87
CA PHE A 112 0.97 15.94 11.21
C PHE A 112 1.96 17.10 11.18
N GLY A 113 1.54 18.22 11.66
CA GLY A 113 2.38 19.40 11.85
C GLY A 113 1.72 20.69 11.36
N THR A 114 1.88 21.75 12.14
CA THR A 114 1.70 23.14 11.69
C THR A 114 3.06 23.64 11.23
N ALA A 115 3.09 24.69 10.41
CA ALA A 115 4.32 25.33 9.93
C ALA A 115 5.31 25.80 11.04
N LEU A 116 4.93 25.67 12.30
CA LEU A 116 5.70 26.05 13.47
C LEU A 116 6.42 24.87 14.18
N ASP A 117 6.05 23.60 13.86
CA ASP A 117 6.65 22.41 14.46
C ASP A 117 7.50 21.65 13.42
N ILE A 118 8.75 22.06 13.30
CA ILE A 118 9.71 21.49 12.33
C ILE A 118 9.93 19.98 12.51
N GLY A 119 9.73 19.45 13.73
CA GLY A 119 9.95 18.03 14.03
C GLY A 119 8.79 17.09 13.70
N LEU A 120 7.55 17.59 13.58
CA LEU A 120 6.36 16.80 13.26
C LEU A 120 5.86 16.96 11.82
N SER A 121 6.34 17.99 11.10
CA SER A 121 5.97 18.25 9.70
C SER A 121 6.48 17.18 8.73
N GLU A 122 7.40 16.31 9.17
CA GLU A 122 7.95 15.20 8.37
C GLU A 122 7.16 13.89 8.54
N LEU A 123 6.18 13.83 9.44
CA LEU A 123 5.39 12.62 9.64
C LEU A 123 4.12 12.65 8.78
N ALA A 124 4.06 11.77 7.81
CA ALA A 124 2.86 11.49 7.04
C ALA A 124 2.41 10.05 7.27
N ILE A 125 1.14 9.86 7.65
CA ILE A 125 0.53 8.54 7.79
C ILE A 125 -0.40 8.33 6.61
N GLU A 126 -0.13 7.29 5.81
CA GLU A 126 -1.04 6.83 4.79
C GLU A 126 -1.88 5.67 5.31
N SER A 127 -3.19 5.85 5.28
CA SER A 127 -4.16 4.87 5.74
C SER A 127 -4.95 4.34 4.57
N PHE A 128 -5.18 3.01 4.54
CA PHE A 128 -5.96 2.34 3.51
C PHE A 128 -7.25 1.81 4.14
N PHE A 129 -8.38 2.26 3.62
CA PHE A 129 -9.71 1.84 4.05
C PHE A 129 -10.37 0.98 2.97
N PRO A 130 -11.15 -0.06 3.34
CA PRO A 130 -11.92 -0.81 2.35
C PRO A 130 -12.91 0.11 1.65
N ALA A 131 -12.92 0.09 0.31
CA ALA A 131 -13.82 0.91 -0.49
C ALA A 131 -15.24 0.33 -0.58
N ASP A 132 -15.40 -0.96 -0.24
CA ASP A 132 -16.68 -1.66 -0.29
C ASP A 132 -16.81 -2.74 0.80
N ALA A 133 -18.04 -3.22 0.98
CA ALA A 133 -18.36 -4.22 2.01
C ALA A 133 -17.72 -5.60 1.73
N GLU A 134 -17.44 -5.93 0.47
CA GLU A 134 -16.78 -7.18 0.09
C GLU A 134 -15.32 -7.16 0.55
N THR A 135 -14.61 -6.06 0.26
CA THR A 135 -13.25 -5.84 0.74
C THR A 135 -13.18 -5.85 2.26
N ALA A 136 -14.13 -5.18 2.94
CA ALA A 136 -14.17 -5.17 4.41
C ALA A 136 -14.32 -6.59 5.00
N ARG A 137 -15.20 -7.41 4.43
CA ARG A 137 -15.38 -8.82 4.85
C ARG A 137 -14.13 -9.65 4.61
N ALA A 138 -13.52 -9.52 3.43
CA ALA A 138 -12.28 -10.22 3.09
C ALA A 138 -11.14 -9.88 4.04
N LEU A 139 -10.98 -8.62 4.41
CA LEU A 139 -9.98 -8.19 5.39
C LEU A 139 -10.24 -8.78 6.78
N ALA A 140 -11.50 -8.85 7.22
CA ALA A 140 -11.86 -9.46 8.48
C ALA A 140 -11.55 -10.97 8.49
N GLU A 141 -11.75 -11.68 7.38
CA GLU A 141 -11.36 -13.08 7.22
C GLU A 141 -9.84 -13.26 7.30
N LEU A 142 -9.07 -12.46 6.56
CA LEU A 142 -7.61 -12.48 6.59
C LEU A 142 -7.05 -12.20 8.00
N ALA A 143 -7.65 -11.27 8.73
CA ALA A 143 -7.26 -10.96 10.10
C ALA A 143 -7.55 -12.11 11.07
N ARG A 144 -8.64 -12.84 10.89
CA ARG A 144 -8.96 -14.04 11.69
C ARG A 144 -7.97 -15.16 11.43
N SER A 145 -7.69 -15.46 10.17
CA SER A 145 -6.76 -16.51 9.77
C SER A 145 -5.33 -16.24 10.29
N ALA A 146 -4.89 -14.99 10.22
CA ALA A 146 -3.58 -14.59 10.74
C ALA A 146 -3.45 -14.77 12.26
N ARG A 147 -4.52 -14.53 13.01
CA ARG A 147 -4.54 -14.76 14.48
C ARG A 147 -4.50 -16.23 14.85
N THR A 148 -5.18 -17.09 14.10
CA THR A 148 -5.17 -18.53 14.34
C THR A 148 -3.77 -19.12 14.16
N VAL A 149 -3.05 -18.70 13.13
CA VAL A 149 -1.65 -19.13 12.88
C VAL A 149 -0.71 -18.64 13.99
N ALA A 150 -0.85 -17.40 14.44
CA ALA A 150 -0.02 -16.84 15.51
C ALA A 150 -0.29 -17.52 16.88
N GLY A 151 -1.53 -17.92 17.16
CA GLY A 151 -1.92 -18.58 18.41
C GLY A 151 -1.46 -20.04 18.53
N SER A 152 -1.18 -20.71 17.39
CA SER A 152 -0.73 -22.12 17.38
C SER A 152 0.77 -22.30 17.61
N SER A 153 1.56 -21.22 17.63
CA SER A 153 3.01 -21.27 17.76
C SER A 153 3.56 -20.98 19.16
N TRP A 154 2.68 -20.83 20.19
CA TRP A 154 3.14 -20.67 21.56
C TRP A 154 3.34 -22.04 22.21
N PRO A 155 4.59 -22.44 22.55
CA PRO A 155 4.84 -23.67 23.30
C PRO A 155 4.25 -23.53 24.71
N HIS A 156 3.33 -24.41 25.09
CA HIS A 156 2.92 -24.53 26.49
C HIS A 156 4.16 -24.83 27.36
N PRO A 157 4.44 -24.07 28.44
CA PRO A 157 5.47 -24.46 29.39
C PRO A 157 5.02 -25.80 30.00
N GLY A 158 5.85 -26.81 29.73
CA GLY A 158 5.60 -28.17 30.17
C GLY A 158 5.33 -28.24 31.67
N SER A 159 4.31 -29.01 32.02
CA SER A 159 4.09 -29.55 33.35
C SER A 159 5.31 -30.41 33.73
N GLY A 160 6.28 -29.84 34.43
CA GLY A 160 7.35 -30.58 35.11
C GLY A 160 6.73 -31.40 36.21
N GLY A 161 6.64 -32.72 36.01
CA GLY A 161 6.22 -33.68 37.02
C GLY A 161 7.20 -33.76 38.18
N SER A 162 6.64 -33.73 39.36
CA SER A 162 7.31 -34.14 40.59
C SER A 162 7.62 -35.61 40.56
N THR A 163 8.79 -35.95 40.95
CA THR A 163 9.18 -37.13 41.77
C THR A 163 10.40 -36.76 42.59
#